data_c1e3fb16c73d0cca2ecd728075730f72
#
_entry.id   c1e3fb16c73d0cca2ecd728075730f72
#
_cell.length_a   1.000
_cell.length_b   1.000
_cell.length_c   1.000
_cell.angle_alpha   90.00
_cell.angle_beta   90.00
_cell.angle_gamma   90.00
#
_symmetry.space_group_name_H-M   'P 1'
#
loop_
_entity.id
_entity.type
_entity.pdbx_description
1 polymer ?
#
loop_
_entity_poly.entity_id
_entity_poly.type
_entity_poly.pdbx_seq_one_letter_code
_entity_poly.pdbx_strand_id
1 'polypeptide(L)'
;MMKTILVKVVIGTLVAGSLLLVSLLSPAHAQNDAMSEARTIATFGLMSPRLLNALNLTPDQKAQIELSKNAFRDAQRAYLSEIRGLRKEVADKLFGPNQAREADVAAQITKIADLREQLLRQGFKIALDVRNVLKPDQLAKAATIRQQLQDIQSEVRGLFNENQ
;
A
#
# COMPACT_ATOMS: atom_id res chain seq x y z
N MET A 1 -49.11 39.64 -12.45
CA MET A 1 -47.83 39.81 -11.71
C MET A 1 -47.61 38.63 -10.80
N MET A 2 -47.16 37.51 -11.31
CA MET A 2 -46.71 36.33 -10.51
C MET A 2 -46.13 35.28 -11.47
N LYS A 3 -44.89 35.43 -11.90
CA LYS A 3 -44.12 34.39 -12.67
C LYS A 3 -42.66 34.77 -12.70
N THR A 4 -41.95 34.85 -11.57
CA THR A 4 -40.49 35.07 -11.57
C THR A 4 -39.81 34.64 -10.24
N ILE A 5 -40.25 33.54 -9.63
CA ILE A 5 -39.55 33.02 -8.39
C ILE A 5 -39.39 31.50 -8.44
N LEU A 6 -39.05 30.88 -9.57
CA LEU A 6 -38.87 29.41 -9.57
C LEU A 6 -37.68 28.91 -10.41
N VAL A 7 -36.63 29.69 -10.52
CA VAL A 7 -35.41 29.23 -11.27
C VAL A 7 -34.10 29.35 -10.47
N LYS A 8 -34.11 29.65 -9.18
CA LYS A 8 -32.88 29.88 -8.42
C LYS A 8 -32.52 28.83 -7.36
N VAL A 9 -33.14 27.65 -7.34
CA VAL A 9 -32.84 26.63 -6.27
C VAL A 9 -32.24 25.33 -6.80
N VAL A 10 -31.97 25.17 -8.10
CA VAL A 10 -31.45 23.86 -8.63
C VAL A 10 -29.95 23.86 -8.96
N ILE A 11 -29.23 24.97 -8.78
CA ILE A 11 -27.77 25.02 -9.15
C ILE A 11 -26.84 24.83 -7.91
N GLY A 12 -27.37 24.63 -6.72
CA GLY A 12 -26.58 24.62 -5.48
C GLY A 12 -26.08 23.27 -4.97
N THR A 13 -26.44 22.11 -5.56
CA THR A 13 -26.18 20.81 -4.94
C THR A 13 -25.35 19.84 -5.78
N LEU A 14 -24.75 20.24 -6.88
CA LEU A 14 -24.00 19.36 -7.78
C LEU A 14 -22.47 19.56 -7.77
N VAL A 15 -21.94 20.45 -6.92
CA VAL A 15 -20.49 20.74 -6.89
C VAL A 15 -19.76 20.01 -5.74
N ALA A 16 -20.47 19.49 -4.74
CA ALA A 16 -19.84 18.85 -3.58
C ALA A 16 -19.45 17.38 -3.79
N GLY A 17 -19.96 16.72 -4.83
CA GLY A 17 -19.70 15.29 -5.09
C GLY A 17 -18.47 15.01 -5.95
N SER A 18 -17.97 15.98 -6.70
CA SER A 18 -16.92 15.75 -7.70
C SER A 18 -15.49 15.86 -7.17
N LEU A 19 -15.29 16.46 -5.99
CA LEU A 19 -13.95 16.68 -5.42
C LEU A 19 -13.35 15.46 -4.71
N LEU A 20 -14.17 14.48 -4.32
CA LEU A 20 -13.69 13.27 -3.63
C LEU A 20 -13.17 12.18 -4.58
N LEU A 21 -13.63 12.16 -5.83
CA LEU A 21 -13.18 11.18 -6.84
C LEU A 21 -11.83 11.52 -7.48
N VAL A 22 -11.47 12.79 -7.56
CA VAL A 22 -10.19 13.24 -8.15
C VAL A 22 -9.01 12.88 -7.26
N SER A 23 -9.20 12.84 -5.93
CA SER A 23 -8.14 12.45 -4.99
C SER A 23 -7.73 10.97 -5.10
N LEU A 24 -8.61 10.07 -5.54
CA LEU A 24 -8.31 8.64 -5.71
C LEU A 24 -7.49 8.34 -6.96
N LEU A 25 -7.48 9.25 -7.94
CA LEU A 25 -6.79 9.07 -9.23
C LEU A 25 -5.50 9.88 -9.35
N SER A 26 -5.15 10.67 -8.35
CA SER A 26 -3.87 11.40 -8.35
C SER A 26 -2.69 10.43 -8.29
N PRO A 27 -1.67 10.57 -9.15
CA PRO A 27 -0.49 9.72 -9.15
C PRO A 27 0.24 9.73 -7.79
N ALA A 28 0.10 10.80 -7.01
CA ALA A 28 0.62 10.90 -5.65
C ALA A 28 -0.09 9.94 -4.67
N HIS A 29 -1.42 9.72 -4.80
CA HIS A 29 -2.15 8.74 -4.00
C HIS A 29 -1.80 7.30 -4.39
N ALA A 30 -1.64 7.04 -5.69
CA ALA A 30 -1.20 5.73 -6.19
C ALA A 30 0.18 5.34 -5.68
N GLN A 31 1.09 6.30 -5.55
CA GLN A 31 2.42 6.10 -4.95
C GLN A 31 2.33 5.89 -3.44
N ASN A 32 1.45 6.60 -2.74
CA ASN A 32 1.24 6.43 -1.31
C ASN A 32 0.60 5.08 -0.98
N ASP A 33 -0.35 4.59 -1.77
CA ASP A 33 -0.97 3.27 -1.57
C ASP A 33 0.02 2.13 -1.81
N ALA A 34 0.80 2.19 -2.88
CA ALA A 34 1.83 1.20 -3.16
C ALA A 34 2.95 1.22 -2.09
N MET A 35 3.31 2.42 -1.59
CA MET A 35 4.23 2.58 -0.46
C MET A 35 3.59 2.14 0.86
N SER A 36 2.29 2.30 1.05
CA SER A 36 1.55 1.81 2.21
C SER A 36 1.50 0.29 2.23
N GLU A 37 1.24 -0.36 1.10
CA GLU A 37 1.28 -1.82 0.98
C GLU A 37 2.70 -2.36 1.19
N ALA A 38 3.72 -1.74 0.59
CA ALA A 38 5.12 -2.08 0.81
C ALA A 38 5.55 -1.82 2.28
N ARG A 39 5.03 -0.78 2.91
CA ARG A 39 5.22 -0.51 4.35
C ARG A 39 4.52 -1.52 5.23
N THR A 40 3.34 -1.99 4.86
CA THR A 40 2.63 -3.06 5.59
C THR A 40 3.47 -4.33 5.59
N ILE A 41 4.06 -4.71 4.45
CA ILE A 41 4.98 -5.84 4.35
C ILE A 41 6.27 -5.59 5.14
N ALA A 42 6.83 -4.38 5.07
CA ALA A 42 7.99 -3.97 5.87
C ALA A 42 7.65 -3.86 7.38
N THR A 43 6.38 -3.63 7.73
CA THR A 43 5.89 -3.53 9.12
C THR A 43 5.93 -4.87 9.84
N PHE A 44 6.00 -6.01 9.12
CA PHE A 44 6.37 -7.29 9.76
C PHE A 44 7.81 -7.29 10.30
N GLY A 45 8.57 -6.22 10.05
CA GLY A 45 9.82 -5.89 10.72
C GLY A 45 11.00 -6.78 10.35
N LEU A 46 10.76 -8.05 9.99
CA LEU A 46 11.79 -9.05 9.68
C LEU A 46 12.64 -8.71 8.44
N MET A 47 12.14 -7.84 7.56
CA MET A 47 12.85 -7.41 6.35
C MET A 47 13.55 -6.06 6.49
N SER A 48 13.47 -5.42 7.66
CA SER A 48 14.16 -4.16 7.92
C SER A 48 15.68 -4.37 7.87
N PRO A 49 16.43 -3.58 7.06
CA PRO A 49 17.89 -3.67 7.04
C PRO A 49 18.53 -3.48 8.42
N ARG A 50 17.94 -2.61 9.25
CA ARG A 50 18.41 -2.37 10.63
C ARG A 50 18.28 -3.62 11.51
N LEU A 51 17.13 -4.30 11.42
CA LEU A 51 16.92 -5.55 12.15
C LEU A 51 17.87 -6.63 11.66
N LEU A 52 17.94 -6.88 10.35
CA LEU A 52 18.81 -7.91 9.78
C LEU A 52 20.29 -7.68 10.15
N ASN A 53 20.75 -6.43 10.13
CA ASN A 53 22.12 -6.09 10.55
C ASN A 53 22.37 -6.36 12.04
N ALA A 54 21.36 -6.20 12.89
CA ALA A 54 21.46 -6.44 14.32
C ALA A 54 21.49 -7.94 14.67
N LEU A 55 21.07 -8.84 13.78
CA LEU A 55 20.96 -10.28 14.06
C LEU A 55 22.25 -11.08 13.89
N ASN A 56 23.38 -10.46 13.54
CA ASN A 56 24.67 -11.14 13.34
C ASN A 56 24.54 -12.36 12.41
N LEU A 57 23.92 -12.16 11.25
CA LEU A 57 23.67 -13.21 10.25
C LEU A 57 24.99 -13.77 9.71
N THR A 58 25.02 -15.09 9.51
CA THR A 58 26.14 -15.74 8.79
C THR A 58 26.13 -15.34 7.29
N PRO A 59 27.25 -15.53 6.56
CA PRO A 59 27.29 -15.29 5.12
C PRO A 59 26.22 -16.05 4.35
N ASP A 60 26.00 -17.34 4.68
CA ASP A 60 24.98 -18.18 4.03
C ASP A 60 23.55 -17.67 4.30
N GLN A 61 23.26 -17.28 5.54
CA GLN A 61 21.97 -16.67 5.90
C GLN A 61 21.74 -15.38 5.11
N LYS A 62 22.75 -14.52 5.00
CA LYS A 62 22.67 -13.29 4.20
C LYS A 62 22.38 -13.59 2.73
N ALA A 63 23.09 -14.56 2.13
CA ALA A 63 22.88 -14.95 0.75
C ALA A 63 21.45 -15.46 0.48
N GLN A 64 20.93 -16.33 1.37
CA GLN A 64 19.55 -16.83 1.26
C GLN A 64 18.51 -15.73 1.38
N ILE A 65 18.69 -14.82 2.34
CA ILE A 65 17.79 -13.68 2.52
C ILE A 65 17.81 -12.76 1.30
N GLU A 66 18.98 -12.47 0.75
CA GLU A 66 19.08 -11.62 -0.46
C GLU A 66 18.45 -12.27 -1.69
N LEU A 67 18.57 -13.58 -1.86
CA LEU A 67 17.88 -14.31 -2.94
C LEU A 67 16.36 -14.14 -2.82
N SER A 68 15.79 -14.37 -1.62
CA SER A 68 14.36 -14.19 -1.37
C SER A 68 13.91 -12.75 -1.60
N LYS A 69 14.69 -11.76 -1.16
CA LYS A 69 14.41 -10.34 -1.36
C LYS A 69 14.43 -9.93 -2.83
N ASN A 70 15.35 -10.47 -3.61
CA ASN A 70 15.45 -10.18 -5.04
C ASN A 70 14.24 -10.74 -5.79
N ALA A 71 13.89 -12.01 -5.55
CA ALA A 71 12.70 -12.63 -6.13
C ALA A 71 11.41 -11.83 -5.84
N PHE A 72 11.27 -11.33 -4.60
CA PHE A 72 10.15 -10.44 -4.26
C PHE A 72 10.18 -9.12 -5.01
N ARG A 73 11.32 -8.48 -5.07
CA ARG A 73 11.47 -7.19 -5.73
C ARG A 73 11.07 -7.26 -7.20
N ASP A 74 11.40 -8.37 -7.86
CA ASP A 74 11.04 -8.58 -9.26
C ASP A 74 9.53 -8.82 -9.42
N ALA A 75 8.93 -9.68 -8.58
CA ALA A 75 7.49 -9.88 -8.54
C ALA A 75 6.73 -8.57 -8.23
N GLN A 76 7.21 -7.81 -7.24
CA GLN A 76 6.64 -6.52 -6.87
C GLN A 76 6.64 -5.54 -8.05
N ARG A 77 7.75 -5.42 -8.79
CA ARG A 77 7.83 -4.56 -9.97
C ARG A 77 6.80 -4.94 -11.03
N ALA A 78 6.65 -6.25 -11.30
CA ALA A 78 5.70 -6.75 -12.28
C ALA A 78 4.25 -6.40 -11.87
N TYR A 79 3.85 -6.74 -10.65
CA TYR A 79 2.49 -6.46 -10.15
C TYR A 79 2.17 -4.96 -10.12
N LEU A 80 3.10 -4.13 -9.62
CA LEU A 80 2.89 -2.68 -9.58
C LEU A 80 2.85 -2.05 -10.99
N SER A 81 3.55 -2.61 -11.96
CA SER A 81 3.47 -2.17 -13.35
C SER A 81 2.11 -2.48 -13.95
N GLU A 82 1.59 -3.70 -13.73
CA GLU A 82 0.27 -4.11 -14.20
C GLU A 82 -0.84 -3.29 -13.54
N ILE A 83 -0.78 -3.07 -12.23
CA ILE A 83 -1.73 -2.19 -11.51
C ILE A 83 -1.74 -0.77 -12.09
N ARG A 84 -0.58 -0.20 -12.42
CA ARG A 84 -0.51 1.12 -13.05
C ARG A 84 -1.20 1.14 -14.42
N GLY A 85 -1.00 0.10 -15.24
CA GLY A 85 -1.67 -0.05 -16.52
C GLY A 85 -3.19 -0.09 -16.37
N LEU A 86 -3.70 -0.94 -15.50
CA LEU A 86 -5.13 -1.07 -15.22
C LEU A 86 -5.75 0.23 -14.68
N ARG A 87 -5.04 0.94 -13.79
CA ARG A 87 -5.49 2.26 -13.30
C ARG A 87 -5.58 3.29 -14.42
N LYS A 88 -4.63 3.27 -15.38
CA LYS A 88 -4.70 4.12 -16.55
C LYS A 88 -5.93 3.79 -17.40
N GLU A 89 -6.22 2.51 -17.65
CA GLU A 89 -7.43 2.08 -18.37
C GLU A 89 -8.71 2.55 -17.68
N VAL A 90 -8.79 2.44 -16.36
CA VAL A 90 -9.92 2.98 -15.57
C VAL A 90 -10.04 4.48 -15.77
N ALA A 91 -8.94 5.22 -15.65
CA ALA A 91 -8.93 6.67 -15.85
C ALA A 91 -9.37 7.04 -17.28
N ASP A 92 -8.85 6.38 -18.31
CA ASP A 92 -9.22 6.62 -19.71
C ASP A 92 -10.73 6.40 -19.94
N LYS A 93 -11.35 5.42 -19.27
CA LYS A 93 -12.81 5.20 -19.33
C LYS A 93 -13.60 6.26 -18.57
N LEU A 94 -13.15 6.66 -17.36
CA LEU A 94 -13.85 7.63 -16.53
C LEU A 94 -13.81 9.06 -17.11
N PHE A 95 -12.68 9.42 -17.74
CA PHE A 95 -12.49 10.75 -18.35
C PHE A 95 -12.72 10.76 -19.86
N GLY A 96 -13.16 9.63 -20.43
CA GLY A 96 -13.54 9.54 -21.85
C GLY A 96 -14.80 10.33 -22.18
N PRO A 97 -15.09 10.55 -23.48
CA PRO A 97 -16.24 11.33 -23.93
C PRO A 97 -17.59 10.65 -23.67
N ASN A 98 -17.59 9.34 -23.40
CA ASN A 98 -18.80 8.57 -23.16
C ASN A 98 -19.13 8.52 -21.67
N GLN A 99 -20.41 8.39 -21.32
CA GLN A 99 -20.83 8.20 -19.94
C GLN A 99 -20.30 6.86 -19.43
N ALA A 100 -19.44 6.90 -18.40
CA ALA A 100 -18.90 5.70 -17.77
C ALA A 100 -19.87 5.14 -16.71
N ARG A 101 -20.03 3.83 -16.70
CA ARG A 101 -20.79 3.07 -15.69
C ARG A 101 -19.85 2.15 -14.92
N GLU A 102 -20.26 1.74 -13.74
CA GLU A 102 -19.50 0.81 -12.90
C GLU A 102 -19.12 -0.47 -13.65
N ALA A 103 -20.03 -1.03 -14.42
CA ALA A 103 -19.80 -2.22 -15.23
C ALA A 103 -18.63 -2.07 -16.23
N ASP A 104 -18.37 -0.84 -16.69
CA ASP A 104 -17.33 -0.57 -17.68
C ASP A 104 -15.91 -0.67 -17.07
N VAL A 105 -15.77 -0.57 -15.76
CA VAL A 105 -14.49 -0.60 -15.03
C VAL A 105 -14.36 -1.79 -14.05
N ALA A 106 -15.44 -2.55 -13.83
CA ALA A 106 -15.50 -3.62 -12.83
C ALA A 106 -14.39 -4.66 -13.01
N ALA A 107 -14.10 -5.08 -14.24
CA ALA A 107 -13.06 -6.07 -14.52
C ALA A 107 -11.67 -5.57 -14.12
N GLN A 108 -11.34 -4.30 -14.39
CA GLN A 108 -10.07 -3.70 -14.01
C GLN A 108 -9.95 -3.56 -12.49
N ILE A 109 -11.02 -3.17 -11.82
CA ILE A 109 -11.04 -3.05 -10.35
C ILE A 109 -10.81 -4.41 -9.70
N THR A 110 -11.50 -5.46 -10.15
CA THR A 110 -11.29 -6.83 -9.66
C THR A 110 -9.84 -7.26 -9.87
N LYS A 111 -9.29 -7.06 -11.06
CA LYS A 111 -7.91 -7.43 -11.36
C LYS A 111 -6.88 -6.68 -10.50
N ILE A 112 -7.12 -5.41 -10.20
CA ILE A 112 -6.30 -4.62 -9.28
C ILE A 112 -6.34 -5.22 -7.86
N ALA A 113 -7.52 -5.63 -7.39
CA ALA A 113 -7.68 -6.27 -6.07
C ALA A 113 -6.91 -7.60 -6.00
N ASP A 114 -7.03 -8.44 -7.03
CA ASP A 114 -6.33 -9.72 -7.12
C ASP A 114 -4.80 -9.55 -7.11
N LEU A 115 -4.27 -8.58 -7.86
CA LEU A 115 -2.85 -8.30 -7.92
C LEU A 115 -2.31 -7.78 -6.56
N ARG A 116 -3.10 -6.99 -5.83
CA ARG A 116 -2.76 -6.54 -4.49
C ARG A 116 -2.73 -7.70 -3.50
N GLU A 117 -3.70 -8.60 -3.58
CA GLU A 117 -3.71 -9.80 -2.75
C GLU A 117 -2.48 -10.68 -3.03
N GLN A 118 -2.15 -10.90 -4.30
CA GLN A 118 -0.96 -11.65 -4.68
C GLN A 118 0.32 -11.00 -4.15
N LEU A 119 0.45 -9.68 -4.23
CA LEU A 119 1.58 -8.95 -3.68
C LEU A 119 1.70 -9.13 -2.16
N LEU A 120 0.57 -9.06 -1.44
CA LEU A 120 0.53 -9.30 0.00
C LEU A 120 0.97 -10.73 0.34
N ARG A 121 0.44 -11.74 -0.36
CA ARG A 121 0.82 -13.16 -0.18
C ARG A 121 2.30 -13.39 -0.43
N GLN A 122 2.87 -12.79 -1.48
CA GLN A 122 4.30 -12.86 -1.75
C GLN A 122 5.13 -12.22 -0.61
N GLY A 123 4.68 -11.11 -0.06
CA GLY A 123 5.32 -10.46 1.08
C GLY A 123 5.35 -11.36 2.33
N PHE A 124 4.25 -12.04 2.63
CA PHE A 124 4.19 -13.02 3.72
C PHE A 124 5.11 -14.22 3.47
N LYS A 125 5.12 -14.73 2.25
CA LYS A 125 6.00 -15.85 1.89
C LYS A 125 7.45 -15.53 2.22
N ILE A 126 7.92 -14.36 1.82
CA ILE A 126 9.30 -13.94 2.09
C ILE A 126 9.56 -13.74 3.59
N ALA A 127 8.61 -13.15 4.32
CA ALA A 127 8.76 -13.02 5.76
C ALA A 127 8.94 -14.40 6.43
N LEU A 128 8.23 -15.42 5.95
CA LEU A 128 8.39 -16.79 6.40
C LEU A 128 9.73 -17.40 5.95
N ASP A 129 10.15 -17.17 4.71
CA ASP A 129 11.44 -17.64 4.21
C ASP A 129 12.59 -17.05 5.06
N VAL A 130 12.56 -15.75 5.33
CA VAL A 130 13.54 -15.08 6.21
C VAL A 130 13.50 -15.67 7.62
N ARG A 131 12.29 -15.85 8.19
CA ARG A 131 12.13 -16.45 9.51
C ARG A 131 12.75 -17.84 9.61
N ASN A 132 12.58 -18.66 8.56
CA ASN A 132 13.07 -20.04 8.53
C ASN A 132 14.60 -20.14 8.40
N VAL A 133 15.25 -19.10 7.92
CA VAL A 133 16.72 -19.00 7.85
C VAL A 133 17.33 -18.63 9.21
N LEU A 134 16.55 -17.99 10.10
CA LEU A 134 17.03 -17.51 11.40
C LEU A 134 17.07 -18.62 12.45
N LYS A 135 18.09 -18.61 13.29
CA LYS A 135 18.21 -19.47 14.46
C LYS A 135 17.30 -19.01 15.60
N PRO A 136 16.98 -19.88 16.58
CA PRO A 136 16.10 -19.52 17.70
C PRO A 136 16.57 -18.28 18.49
N ASP A 137 17.87 -18.15 18.75
CA ASP A 137 18.49 -17.00 19.42
C ASP A 137 18.35 -15.70 18.62
N GLN A 138 18.50 -15.79 17.31
CA GLN A 138 18.28 -14.66 16.40
C GLN A 138 16.80 -14.26 16.36
N LEU A 139 15.88 -15.23 16.39
CA LEU A 139 14.43 -14.94 16.46
C LEU A 139 14.06 -14.26 17.79
N ALA A 140 14.60 -14.72 18.92
CA ALA A 140 14.40 -14.09 20.20
C ALA A 140 14.91 -12.64 20.22
N LYS A 141 16.11 -12.40 19.67
CA LYS A 141 16.66 -11.05 19.50
C LYS A 141 15.81 -10.17 18.58
N ALA A 142 15.30 -10.73 17.48
CA ALA A 142 14.40 -10.02 16.58
C ALA A 142 13.10 -9.59 17.27
N ALA A 143 12.53 -10.46 18.11
CA ALA A 143 11.32 -10.16 18.89
C ALA A 143 11.57 -8.99 19.87
N THR A 144 12.70 -9.01 20.59
CA THR A 144 13.08 -7.93 21.50
C THR A 144 13.23 -6.59 20.78
N ILE A 145 13.96 -6.56 19.67
CA ILE A 145 14.15 -5.34 18.88
C ILE A 145 12.79 -4.82 18.34
N ARG A 146 11.92 -5.71 17.86
CA ARG A 146 10.58 -5.33 17.42
C ARG A 146 9.77 -4.67 18.53
N GLN A 147 9.79 -5.24 19.74
CA GLN A 147 9.09 -4.67 20.90
C GLN A 147 9.62 -3.27 21.20
N GLN A 148 10.93 -3.08 21.29
CA GLN A 148 11.55 -1.78 21.52
C GLN A 148 11.15 -0.73 20.49
N LEU A 149 11.07 -1.12 19.20
CA LEU A 149 10.63 -0.22 18.14
C LEU A 149 9.15 0.17 18.29
N GLN A 150 8.29 -0.75 18.71
CA GLN A 150 6.88 -0.47 18.99
C GLN A 150 6.71 0.48 20.18
N ASP A 151 7.47 0.28 21.24
CA ASP A 151 7.44 1.13 22.43
C ASP A 151 7.84 2.58 22.07
N ILE A 152 8.96 2.76 21.36
CA ILE A 152 9.39 4.07 20.87
C ILE A 152 8.33 4.72 19.96
N GLN A 153 7.70 3.96 19.06
CA GLN A 153 6.66 4.51 18.19
C GLN A 153 5.42 4.95 18.97
N SER A 154 5.05 4.22 20.04
CA SER A 154 3.92 4.59 20.90
C SER A 154 4.22 5.84 21.70
N GLU A 155 5.44 5.98 22.26
CA GLU A 155 5.89 7.17 22.98
C GLU A 155 5.88 8.41 22.08
N VAL A 156 6.46 8.31 20.88
CA VAL A 156 6.47 9.40 19.90
C VAL A 156 5.05 9.82 19.54
N ARG A 157 4.14 8.86 19.33
CA ARG A 157 2.74 9.16 19.04
C ARG A 157 2.04 9.85 20.21
N GLY A 158 2.33 9.44 21.46
CA GLY A 158 1.82 10.08 22.67
C GLY A 158 2.20 11.56 22.74
N LEU A 159 3.48 11.87 22.49
CA LEU A 159 4.00 13.25 22.51
C LEU A 159 3.32 14.18 21.48
N PHE A 160 2.92 13.64 20.32
CA PHE A 160 2.21 14.42 19.29
C PHE A 160 0.72 14.62 19.62
N ASN A 161 0.10 13.68 20.34
CA ASN A 161 -1.32 13.80 20.70
C ASN A 161 -1.55 14.69 21.92
N GLU A 162 -0.57 14.85 22.81
CA GLU A 162 -0.64 15.75 23.97
C GLU A 162 -0.53 17.25 23.60
N ASN A 163 -0.10 17.55 22.38
CA ASN A 163 0.08 18.91 21.88
C ASN A 163 -1.07 19.41 20.98
N GLN A 164 -2.20 18.69 20.92
CA GLN A 164 -3.41 19.11 20.21
C GLN A 164 -4.57 19.35 21.20
#